data_e09bfb0720d9d2320b7f61c2dc2a89e1
#
_entry.id   e09bfb0720d9d2320b7f61c2dc2a89e1
#
_cell.length_a   1.000
_cell.length_b   1.000
_cell.length_c   1.000
_cell.angle_alpha   90.00
_cell.angle_beta   90.00
_cell.angle_gamma   90.00
#
_symmetry.space_group_name_H-M   'P 1'
#
loop_
_entity.id
_entity.type
_entity.pdbx_description
1 polymer ?
#
loop_
_entity_poly.entity_id
_entity_poly.type
_entity_poly.pdbx_seq_one_letter_code
_entity_poly.pdbx_strand_id
1 'polypeptide(L)'
;QAIDASDSEILKILAERRRLGEALGALKAGEHSPVRDTDRERAVIERAVAKGREYGLSDSFVETLFQAIIDDSLRRQRAGLDARVGDAMLTEARVAYLGGPGSYSQFAANAHFSGRYSGVAPVIKRDYASIFKALEIGEADYGFLPIENTATGGVNEVYDLLRDSNLKIAGEHHMKIQHALMGKASDLGPVRTVYGHPQALRQAQRWLNSRTDLKKVPVTSTTRALERALDEGP
;
A
#
# COMPACT_ATOMS: atom_id res chain seq x y z
N GLN A 1 -1.96 12.59 35.05
CA GLN A 1 -1.86 11.40 35.94
C GLN A 1 -3.05 10.43 35.77
N ALA A 2 -4.34 10.87 35.87
CA ALA A 2 -5.49 9.96 35.71
C ALA A 2 -5.65 9.48 34.28
N ILE A 3 -5.49 10.38 33.29
CA ILE A 3 -5.54 10.04 31.86
C ILE A 3 -4.39 9.10 31.50
N ASP A 4 -3.17 9.36 31.94
CA ASP A 4 -2.01 8.52 31.65
C ASP A 4 -2.18 7.09 32.17
N ALA A 5 -2.83 6.95 33.34
CA ALA A 5 -3.17 5.65 33.91
C ALA A 5 -4.20 4.90 33.06
N SER A 6 -5.24 5.62 32.58
CA SER A 6 -6.24 5.05 31.68
C SER A 6 -5.65 4.64 30.34
N ASP A 7 -4.76 5.45 29.75
CA ASP A 7 -4.05 5.12 28.52
C ASP A 7 -3.20 3.87 28.66
N SER A 8 -2.48 3.74 29.79
CA SER A 8 -1.69 2.56 30.10
C SER A 8 -2.55 1.29 30.21
N GLU A 9 -3.75 1.40 30.78
CA GLU A 9 -4.68 0.28 30.89
C GLU A 9 -5.26 -0.11 29.54
N ILE A 10 -5.61 0.86 28.67
CA ILE A 10 -6.02 0.60 27.27
C ILE A 10 -4.94 -0.19 26.53
N LEU A 11 -3.67 0.22 26.65
CA LEU A 11 -2.56 -0.48 25.98
C LEU A 11 -2.38 -1.91 26.49
N LYS A 12 -2.55 -2.16 27.78
CA LYS A 12 -2.49 -3.51 28.36
C LYS A 12 -3.60 -4.41 27.81
N ILE A 13 -4.84 -3.90 27.79
CA ILE A 13 -6.01 -4.64 27.28
C ILE A 13 -5.84 -4.94 25.79
N LEU A 14 -5.33 -4.00 25.01
CA LEU A 14 -5.03 -4.22 23.58
C LEU A 14 -3.94 -5.28 23.39
N ALA A 15 -2.89 -5.28 24.22
CA ALA A 15 -1.82 -6.29 24.17
C ALA A 15 -2.34 -7.69 24.54
N GLU A 16 -3.21 -7.80 25.55
CA GLU A 16 -3.84 -9.06 25.93
C GLU A 16 -4.76 -9.58 24.83
N ARG A 17 -5.64 -8.73 24.29
CA ARG A 17 -6.50 -9.08 23.15
C ARG A 17 -5.70 -9.59 21.95
N ARG A 18 -4.55 -8.97 21.69
CA ARG A 18 -3.61 -9.39 20.65
C ARG A 18 -3.12 -10.82 20.87
N ARG A 19 -2.65 -11.17 22.07
CA ARG A 19 -2.20 -12.53 22.44
C ARG A 19 -3.29 -13.57 22.26
N LEU A 20 -4.52 -13.24 22.66
CA LEU A 20 -5.68 -14.12 22.48
C LEU A 20 -5.99 -14.35 21.00
N GLY A 21 -5.87 -13.31 20.17
CA GLY A 21 -6.04 -13.39 18.72
C GLY A 21 -4.98 -14.27 18.05
N GLU A 22 -3.72 -14.17 18.46
CA GLU A 22 -2.61 -15.01 18.00
C GLU A 22 -2.81 -16.47 18.39
N ALA A 23 -3.21 -16.75 19.63
CA ALA A 23 -3.51 -18.10 20.10
C ALA A 23 -4.68 -18.75 19.34
N LEU A 24 -5.73 -17.98 19.05
CA LEU A 24 -6.87 -18.43 18.25
C LEU A 24 -6.48 -18.71 16.80
N GLY A 25 -5.65 -17.85 16.21
CA GLY A 25 -5.09 -18.05 14.87
C GLY A 25 -4.24 -19.32 14.78
N ALA A 26 -3.47 -19.60 15.83
CA ALA A 26 -2.66 -20.81 15.94
C ALA A 26 -3.50 -22.10 15.98
N LEU A 27 -4.63 -22.08 16.66
CA LEU A 27 -5.56 -23.22 16.71
C LEU A 27 -6.26 -23.47 15.36
N LYS A 28 -6.61 -22.39 14.66
CA LYS A 28 -7.28 -22.48 13.34
C LYS A 28 -6.37 -22.87 12.17
N ALA A 29 -5.06 -22.71 12.31
CA ALA A 29 -4.11 -23.03 11.24
C ALA A 29 -4.05 -24.54 10.88
N GLY A 30 -4.67 -25.42 11.69
CA GLY A 30 -4.87 -26.84 11.38
C GLY A 30 -6.13 -27.14 10.57
N GLU A 31 -7.05 -26.21 10.48
CA GLU A 31 -8.29 -26.32 9.72
C GLU A 31 -8.18 -25.36 8.53
N HIS A 32 -8.45 -25.81 7.31
CA HIS A 32 -8.39 -25.02 6.06
C HIS A 32 -9.42 -23.87 6.03
N SER A 33 -9.55 -23.12 7.11
CA SER A 33 -10.45 -21.98 7.26
C SER A 33 -9.85 -20.72 6.65
N PRO A 34 -10.63 -19.92 5.91
CA PRO A 34 -10.13 -18.66 5.34
C PRO A 34 -9.64 -17.74 6.45
N VAL A 35 -8.51 -17.07 6.21
CA VAL A 35 -7.88 -16.11 7.14
C VAL A 35 -8.82 -14.93 7.46
N ARG A 36 -9.72 -14.60 6.54
CA ARG A 36 -10.69 -13.53 6.68
C ARG A 36 -12.12 -14.08 6.67
N ASP A 37 -12.88 -13.75 7.69
CA ASP A 37 -14.29 -14.06 7.87
C ASP A 37 -15.04 -12.74 8.05
N THR A 38 -15.52 -12.20 6.94
CA THR A 38 -16.17 -10.87 6.88
C THR A 38 -17.46 -10.81 7.70
N ASP A 39 -18.20 -11.92 7.83
CA ASP A 39 -19.44 -11.96 8.62
C ASP A 39 -19.12 -11.90 10.11
N ARG A 40 -18.08 -12.61 10.52
CA ARG A 40 -17.59 -12.57 11.90
C ARG A 40 -17.00 -11.18 12.26
N GLU A 41 -16.25 -10.56 11.34
CA GLU A 41 -15.72 -9.20 11.52
C GLU A 41 -16.85 -8.21 11.76
N ARG A 42 -17.88 -8.25 10.91
CA ARG A 42 -19.10 -7.43 11.05
C ARG A 42 -19.78 -7.63 12.40
N ALA A 43 -20.02 -8.88 12.78
CA ALA A 43 -20.64 -9.22 14.06
C ALA A 43 -19.82 -8.77 15.28
N VAL A 44 -18.48 -8.72 15.17
CA VAL A 44 -17.60 -8.16 16.21
C VAL A 44 -17.79 -6.66 16.32
N ILE A 45 -17.82 -5.93 15.21
CA ILE A 45 -18.01 -4.49 15.19
C ILE A 45 -19.40 -4.11 15.73
N GLU A 46 -20.45 -4.76 15.26
CA GLU A 46 -21.83 -4.51 15.71
C GLU A 46 -21.99 -4.68 17.22
N ARG A 47 -21.42 -5.76 17.79
CA ARG A 47 -21.42 -5.98 19.25
C ARG A 47 -20.63 -4.91 20.00
N ALA A 48 -19.49 -4.49 19.44
CA ALA A 48 -18.67 -3.45 20.03
C ALA A 48 -19.40 -2.10 20.05
N VAL A 49 -20.05 -1.73 18.95
CA VAL A 49 -20.86 -0.51 18.84
C VAL A 49 -22.00 -0.53 19.86
N ALA A 50 -22.77 -1.63 19.92
CA ALA A 50 -23.85 -1.78 20.91
C ALA A 50 -23.31 -1.57 22.33
N LYS A 51 -22.16 -2.16 22.66
CA LYS A 51 -21.55 -2.02 23.98
C LYS A 51 -20.97 -0.61 24.21
N GLY A 52 -20.40 0.00 23.18
CA GLY A 52 -19.86 1.37 23.24
C GLY A 52 -20.92 2.39 23.59
N ARG A 53 -22.15 2.24 23.08
CA ARG A 53 -23.28 3.12 23.42
C ARG A 53 -23.61 3.10 24.94
N GLU A 54 -23.49 1.95 25.61
CA GLU A 54 -23.69 1.86 27.07
C GLU A 54 -22.67 2.70 27.85
N TYR A 55 -21.49 2.93 27.27
CA TYR A 55 -20.41 3.76 27.83
C TYR A 55 -20.41 5.20 27.30
N GLY A 56 -21.42 5.59 26.50
CA GLY A 56 -21.52 6.95 25.95
C GLY A 56 -20.55 7.22 24.80
N LEU A 57 -20.00 6.19 24.16
CA LEU A 57 -19.12 6.35 23.00
C LEU A 57 -19.93 6.45 21.71
N SER A 58 -19.45 7.27 20.76
CA SER A 58 -20.11 7.36 19.45
C SER A 58 -19.86 6.13 18.60
N ASP A 59 -20.84 5.73 17.80
CA ASP A 59 -20.77 4.59 16.90
C ASP A 59 -19.53 4.66 15.99
N SER A 60 -19.34 5.79 15.32
CA SER A 60 -18.24 6.01 14.40
C SER A 60 -16.84 5.87 15.04
N PHE A 61 -16.71 6.30 16.29
CA PHE A 61 -15.46 6.12 17.03
C PHE A 61 -15.20 4.64 17.31
N VAL A 62 -16.22 3.92 17.79
CA VAL A 62 -16.09 2.49 18.11
C VAL A 62 -15.83 1.65 16.84
N GLU A 63 -16.53 1.94 15.75
CA GLU A 63 -16.30 1.29 14.45
C GLU A 63 -14.86 1.47 13.98
N THR A 64 -14.36 2.71 13.96
CA THR A 64 -12.99 3.02 13.54
C THR A 64 -11.96 2.28 14.40
N LEU A 65 -12.14 2.31 15.72
CA LEU A 65 -11.24 1.65 16.66
C LEU A 65 -11.22 0.13 16.46
N PHE A 66 -12.39 -0.50 16.35
CA PHE A 66 -12.49 -1.95 16.20
C PHE A 66 -12.04 -2.42 14.83
N GLN A 67 -12.24 -1.63 13.79
CA GLN A 67 -11.67 -1.90 12.46
C GLN A 67 -10.14 -1.92 12.52
N ALA A 68 -9.50 -0.93 13.14
CA ALA A 68 -8.06 -0.89 13.31
C ALA A 68 -7.51 -2.09 14.10
N ILE A 69 -8.23 -2.53 15.14
CA ILE A 69 -7.89 -3.70 15.95
C ILE A 69 -8.01 -5.00 15.15
N ILE A 70 -9.03 -5.14 14.31
CA ILE A 70 -9.24 -6.30 13.43
C ILE A 70 -8.13 -6.35 12.39
N ASP A 71 -7.82 -5.23 11.75
CA ASP A 71 -6.76 -5.14 10.74
C ASP A 71 -5.37 -5.48 11.30
N ASP A 72 -5.06 -5.05 12.53
CA ASP A 72 -3.82 -5.45 13.23
C ASP A 72 -3.78 -6.96 13.49
N SER A 73 -4.90 -7.55 13.92
CA SER A 73 -5.02 -8.99 14.16
C SER A 73 -4.83 -9.82 12.87
N LEU A 74 -5.42 -9.38 11.76
CA LEU A 74 -5.29 -10.02 10.45
C LEU A 74 -3.85 -9.96 9.91
N ARG A 75 -3.19 -8.80 10.04
CA ARG A 75 -1.77 -8.66 9.65
C ARG A 75 -0.88 -9.64 10.41
N ARG A 76 -1.10 -9.80 11.72
CA ARG A 76 -0.31 -10.72 12.54
C ARG A 76 -0.60 -12.18 12.28
N GLN A 77 -1.86 -12.55 12.05
CA GLN A 77 -2.22 -13.93 11.67
C GLN A 77 -1.55 -14.31 10.36
N ARG A 78 -1.50 -13.39 9.37
CA ARG A 78 -0.75 -13.60 8.13
C ARG A 78 0.75 -13.76 8.38
N ALA A 79 1.36 -12.85 9.16
CA ALA A 79 2.76 -12.96 9.53
C ALA A 79 3.09 -14.25 10.31
N GLY A 80 2.19 -14.71 11.17
CA GLY A 80 2.33 -15.97 11.90
C GLY A 80 2.19 -17.23 11.03
N LEU A 81 1.38 -17.18 9.99
CA LEU A 81 1.31 -18.23 8.96
C LEU A 81 2.61 -18.24 8.12
N ASP A 82 3.11 -17.07 7.77
CA ASP A 82 4.36 -16.91 7.02
C ASP A 82 5.58 -17.40 7.82
N ALA A 83 5.63 -17.14 9.13
CA ALA A 83 6.69 -17.62 10.04
C ALA A 83 6.70 -19.16 10.23
N ARG A 84 5.58 -19.83 10.05
CA ARG A 84 5.50 -21.31 10.13
C ARG A 84 5.97 -22.03 8.85
N VAL A 85 6.10 -21.31 7.75
CA VAL A 85 6.66 -21.82 6.49
C VAL A 85 8.18 -22.01 6.56
N GLY A 86 8.81 -21.65 7.68
CA GLY A 86 10.23 -21.90 7.98
C GLY A 86 11.02 -20.60 8.15
N ASP A 87 11.99 -20.62 9.07
CA ASP A 87 12.94 -19.53 9.36
C ASP A 87 13.89 -19.20 8.16
N ALA A 88 13.78 -19.89 7.04
CA ALA A 88 14.51 -19.56 5.83
C ALA A 88 13.76 -18.44 5.09
N MET A 89 14.39 -17.27 5.02
CA MET A 89 13.96 -16.19 4.13
C MET A 89 13.77 -16.76 2.74
N LEU A 90 12.55 -16.63 2.19
CA LEU A 90 12.27 -17.14 0.84
C LEU A 90 13.22 -16.47 -0.15
N THR A 91 13.50 -17.16 -1.24
CA THR A 91 14.21 -16.57 -2.39
C THR A 91 13.50 -15.31 -2.88
N GLU A 92 14.09 -14.57 -3.80
CA GLU A 92 13.48 -13.35 -4.33
C GLU A 92 12.07 -13.61 -4.87
N ALA A 93 11.13 -12.70 -4.57
CA ALA A 93 9.80 -12.70 -5.18
C ALA A 93 9.87 -12.17 -6.60
N ARG A 94 9.43 -12.93 -7.61
CA ARG A 94 9.26 -12.41 -8.98
C ARG A 94 8.00 -11.58 -9.04
N VAL A 95 8.13 -10.25 -9.13
CA VAL A 95 6.99 -9.32 -9.05
C VAL A 95 6.84 -8.55 -10.34
N ALA A 96 5.68 -8.72 -11.01
CA ALA A 96 5.32 -7.97 -12.20
C ALA A 96 4.70 -6.62 -11.82
N TYR A 97 5.22 -5.52 -12.36
CA TYR A 97 4.70 -4.17 -12.13
C TYR A 97 5.04 -3.22 -13.28
N LEU A 98 4.37 -2.05 -13.30
CA LEU A 98 4.66 -0.98 -14.24
C LEU A 98 5.77 -0.05 -13.75
N GLY A 99 6.58 0.41 -14.68
CA GLY A 99 7.63 1.40 -14.45
C GLY A 99 9.01 0.76 -14.26
N GLY A 100 10.03 1.54 -14.57
CA GLY A 100 11.44 1.16 -14.45
C GLY A 100 12.00 1.39 -13.05
N PRO A 101 13.34 1.31 -12.92
CA PRO A 101 14.05 1.63 -11.68
C PRO A 101 13.66 3.01 -11.14
N GLY A 102 13.44 3.11 -9.82
CA GLY A 102 13.00 4.34 -9.16
C GLY A 102 11.51 4.65 -9.28
N SER A 103 10.69 3.76 -9.84
CA SER A 103 9.23 3.94 -9.88
C SER A 103 8.58 3.71 -8.51
N TYR A 104 7.44 4.34 -8.27
CA TYR A 104 6.63 4.10 -7.07
C TYR A 104 6.23 2.62 -6.93
N SER A 105 5.94 1.95 -8.03
CA SER A 105 5.62 0.51 -8.01
C SER A 105 6.79 -0.32 -7.50
N GLN A 106 8.03 0.00 -7.90
CA GLN A 106 9.22 -0.67 -7.38
C GLN A 106 9.41 -0.44 -5.88
N PHE A 107 9.32 0.81 -5.42
CA PHE A 107 9.46 1.13 -3.99
C PHE A 107 8.39 0.42 -3.16
N ALA A 108 7.15 0.45 -3.61
CA ALA A 108 6.05 -0.17 -2.90
C ALA A 108 6.16 -1.71 -2.90
N ALA A 109 6.55 -2.33 -4.01
CA ALA A 109 6.81 -3.76 -4.08
C ALA A 109 7.93 -4.17 -3.14
N ASN A 110 9.08 -3.48 -3.18
CA ASN A 110 10.19 -3.76 -2.28
C ASN A 110 9.78 -3.63 -0.81
N ALA A 111 9.05 -2.58 -0.44
CA ALA A 111 8.57 -2.40 0.93
C ALA A 111 7.56 -3.46 1.35
N HIS A 112 6.68 -3.91 0.44
CA HIS A 112 5.67 -4.93 0.73
C HIS A 112 6.28 -6.31 0.95
N PHE A 113 7.26 -6.68 0.14
CA PHE A 113 7.87 -8.01 0.18
C PHE A 113 9.09 -8.10 1.10
N SER A 114 9.63 -6.95 1.58
CA SER A 114 10.71 -6.93 2.57
C SER A 114 10.28 -7.63 3.87
N GLY A 115 11.11 -8.50 4.40
CA GLY A 115 10.83 -9.28 5.61
C GLY A 115 10.23 -10.66 5.37
N ARG A 116 9.76 -10.96 4.14
CA ARG A 116 9.34 -12.31 3.75
C ARG A 116 10.26 -12.92 2.69
N TYR A 117 10.77 -12.09 1.79
CA TYR A 117 11.67 -12.48 0.71
C TYR A 117 13.02 -11.78 0.88
N SER A 118 14.08 -12.40 0.37
CA SER A 118 15.42 -11.82 0.34
C SER A 118 15.51 -10.57 -0.55
N GLY A 119 14.54 -10.42 -1.47
CA GLY A 119 14.44 -9.28 -2.39
C GLY A 119 13.26 -9.43 -3.34
N VAL A 120 13.17 -8.49 -4.28
CA VAL A 120 12.22 -8.50 -5.38
C VAL A 120 12.98 -8.63 -6.69
N ALA A 121 12.73 -9.72 -7.43
CA ALA A 121 13.13 -9.88 -8.81
C ALA A 121 12.09 -9.18 -9.72
N PRO A 122 12.42 -8.04 -10.35
CA PRO A 122 11.46 -7.24 -11.08
C PRO A 122 11.10 -7.86 -12.43
N VAL A 123 9.81 -7.97 -12.72
CA VAL A 123 9.25 -8.33 -14.02
C VAL A 123 8.55 -7.10 -14.59
N ILE A 124 9.31 -6.22 -15.26
CA ILE A 124 8.81 -4.92 -15.72
C ILE A 124 7.86 -5.10 -16.89
N LYS A 125 6.67 -4.50 -16.80
CA LYS A 125 5.63 -4.55 -17.83
C LYS A 125 5.29 -3.16 -18.33
N ARG A 126 4.64 -3.08 -19.51
CA ARG A 126 4.28 -1.80 -20.18
C ARG A 126 2.86 -1.35 -19.89
N ASP A 127 1.96 -2.29 -19.58
CA ASP A 127 0.55 -2.08 -19.30
C ASP A 127 0.06 -3.08 -18.24
N TYR A 128 -1.14 -2.85 -17.71
CA TYR A 128 -1.70 -3.71 -16.66
C TYR A 128 -2.07 -5.10 -17.20
N ALA A 129 -2.58 -5.21 -18.42
CA ALA A 129 -2.93 -6.50 -19.02
C ALA A 129 -1.70 -7.43 -19.12
N SER A 130 -0.53 -6.88 -19.44
CA SER A 130 0.73 -7.63 -19.48
C SER A 130 1.16 -8.16 -18.10
N ILE A 131 0.77 -7.48 -17.00
CA ILE A 131 1.00 -7.98 -15.63
C ILE A 131 0.14 -9.23 -15.38
N PHE A 132 -1.15 -9.16 -15.70
CA PHE A 132 -2.06 -10.30 -15.57
C PHE A 132 -1.57 -11.48 -16.39
N LYS A 133 -1.16 -11.23 -17.63
CA LYS A 133 -0.59 -12.27 -18.51
C LYS A 133 0.67 -12.92 -17.93
N ALA A 134 1.56 -12.13 -17.33
CA ALA A 134 2.78 -12.65 -16.70
C ALA A 134 2.47 -13.60 -15.54
N LEU A 135 1.43 -13.32 -14.77
CA LEU A 135 0.96 -14.20 -13.69
C LEU A 135 0.35 -15.49 -14.23
N GLU A 136 -0.50 -15.39 -15.24
CA GLU A 136 -1.15 -16.55 -15.86
C GLU A 136 -0.15 -17.56 -16.44
N ILE A 137 0.93 -17.08 -17.06
CA ILE A 137 1.95 -17.94 -17.66
C ILE A 137 3.10 -18.30 -16.71
N GLY A 138 3.03 -17.86 -15.43
CA GLY A 138 4.05 -18.17 -14.42
C GLY A 138 5.39 -17.43 -14.60
N GLU A 139 5.42 -16.34 -15.38
CA GLU A 139 6.59 -15.47 -15.52
C GLU A 139 6.87 -14.69 -14.23
N ALA A 140 5.82 -14.34 -13.49
CA ALA A 140 5.87 -13.70 -12.19
C ALA A 140 5.02 -14.46 -11.16
N ASP A 141 5.43 -14.38 -9.90
CA ASP A 141 4.70 -14.97 -8.77
C ASP A 141 3.61 -14.03 -8.26
N TYR A 142 3.87 -12.72 -8.35
CA TYR A 142 2.98 -11.65 -7.90
C TYR A 142 2.87 -10.56 -8.95
N GLY A 143 1.68 -9.95 -9.05
CA GLY A 143 1.44 -8.68 -9.72
C GLY A 143 1.29 -7.58 -8.70
N PHE A 144 1.96 -6.45 -8.88
CA PHE A 144 1.85 -5.29 -8.01
C PHE A 144 1.27 -4.12 -8.80
N LEU A 145 0.03 -3.75 -8.50
CA LEU A 145 -0.75 -2.81 -9.29
C LEU A 145 -1.35 -1.71 -8.40
N PRO A 146 -1.43 -0.47 -8.88
CA PRO A 146 -2.20 0.56 -8.20
C PRO A 146 -3.69 0.25 -8.35
N ILE A 147 -4.42 0.20 -7.24
CA ILE A 147 -5.87 -0.01 -7.25
C ILE A 147 -6.63 1.31 -7.12
N GLU A 148 -6.08 2.22 -6.33
CA GLU A 148 -6.67 3.51 -6.03
C GLU A 148 -5.61 4.57 -5.74
N ASN A 149 -5.94 5.82 -6.07
CA ASN A 149 -5.17 7.00 -5.69
C ASN A 149 -6.13 8.05 -5.12
N THR A 150 -5.85 8.57 -3.93
CA THR A 150 -6.71 9.54 -3.23
C THR A 150 -6.99 10.82 -4.02
N ALA A 151 -6.13 11.19 -4.97
CA ALA A 151 -6.30 12.38 -5.81
C ALA A 151 -7.09 12.12 -7.11
N THR A 152 -7.10 10.89 -7.63
CA THR A 152 -7.68 10.55 -8.94
C THR A 152 -8.73 9.43 -8.87
N GLY A 153 -8.93 8.83 -7.71
CA GLY A 153 -9.87 7.73 -7.50
C GLY A 153 -9.32 6.37 -7.96
N GLY A 154 -10.24 5.43 -8.19
CA GLY A 154 -9.93 4.06 -8.58
C GLY A 154 -9.33 3.94 -9.98
N VAL A 155 -8.53 2.90 -10.18
CA VAL A 155 -7.94 2.56 -11.49
C VAL A 155 -8.86 1.56 -12.18
N ASN A 156 -9.84 2.06 -12.93
CA ASN A 156 -10.92 1.24 -13.53
C ASN A 156 -10.39 0.08 -14.38
N GLU A 157 -9.32 0.31 -15.16
CA GLU A 157 -8.69 -0.74 -15.97
C GLU A 157 -8.24 -1.93 -15.12
N VAL A 158 -7.69 -1.68 -13.93
CA VAL A 158 -7.27 -2.76 -13.01
C VAL A 158 -8.48 -3.49 -12.44
N TYR A 159 -9.58 -2.78 -12.11
CA TYR A 159 -10.81 -3.43 -11.66
C TYR A 159 -11.42 -4.34 -12.73
N ASP A 160 -11.44 -3.89 -13.99
CA ASP A 160 -11.96 -4.69 -15.10
C ASP A 160 -11.12 -5.96 -15.30
N LEU A 161 -9.80 -5.85 -15.31
CA LEU A 161 -8.89 -6.99 -15.42
C LEU A 161 -9.02 -7.97 -14.24
N LEU A 162 -9.19 -7.46 -13.02
CA LEU A 162 -9.42 -8.31 -11.84
C LEU A 162 -10.75 -9.08 -11.93
N ARG A 163 -11.81 -8.42 -12.36
CA ARG A 163 -13.13 -9.05 -12.54
C ARG A 163 -13.07 -10.22 -13.52
N ASP A 164 -12.35 -10.04 -14.63
CA ASP A 164 -12.29 -10.98 -15.74
C ASP A 164 -11.20 -12.07 -15.55
N SER A 165 -10.45 -12.03 -14.45
CA SER A 165 -9.38 -12.98 -14.11
C SER A 165 -9.76 -13.95 -13.01
N ASN A 166 -9.05 -15.09 -12.94
CA ASN A 166 -9.14 -16.04 -11.82
C ASN A 166 -8.10 -15.78 -10.72
N LEU A 167 -7.32 -14.68 -10.84
CA LEU A 167 -6.29 -14.32 -9.89
C LEU A 167 -6.91 -13.87 -8.56
N LYS A 168 -6.14 -13.98 -7.48
CA LYS A 168 -6.57 -13.60 -6.13
C LYS A 168 -5.74 -12.44 -5.61
N ILE A 169 -6.39 -11.52 -4.90
CA ILE A 169 -5.70 -10.45 -4.18
C ILE A 169 -5.00 -11.07 -2.96
N ALA A 170 -3.67 -11.09 -2.98
CA ALA A 170 -2.84 -11.67 -1.93
C ALA A 170 -2.50 -10.68 -0.81
N GLY A 171 -2.62 -9.39 -1.06
CA GLY A 171 -2.32 -8.35 -0.06
C GLY A 171 -2.53 -6.95 -0.60
N GLU A 172 -2.34 -5.97 0.25
CA GLU A 172 -2.40 -4.55 -0.08
C GLU A 172 -1.23 -3.79 0.53
N HIS A 173 -0.86 -2.68 -0.07
CA HIS A 173 0.17 -1.78 0.44
C HIS A 173 -0.24 -0.33 0.21
N HIS A 174 -0.22 0.47 1.28
CA HIS A 174 -0.49 1.89 1.21
C HIS A 174 0.83 2.67 1.18
N MET A 175 1.00 3.52 0.18
CA MET A 175 2.17 4.37 0.07
C MET A 175 1.79 5.83 -0.09
N LYS A 176 2.38 6.68 0.74
CA LYS A 176 2.21 8.13 0.61
C LYS A 176 3.02 8.64 -0.58
N ILE A 177 2.33 9.23 -1.55
CA ILE A 177 2.98 9.89 -2.69
C ILE A 177 3.37 11.31 -2.30
N GLN A 178 4.67 11.58 -2.33
CA GLN A 178 5.23 12.92 -2.08
C GLN A 178 6.08 13.32 -3.28
N HIS A 179 5.67 14.37 -3.98
CA HIS A 179 6.45 14.90 -5.10
C HIS A 179 7.59 15.75 -4.59
N ALA A 180 8.76 15.61 -5.22
CA ALA A 180 9.92 16.47 -5.03
C ALA A 180 10.32 17.08 -6.37
N LEU A 181 10.71 18.35 -6.34
CA LEU A 181 11.37 18.98 -7.49
C LEU A 181 12.85 18.62 -7.43
N MET A 182 13.39 18.11 -8.52
CA MET A 182 14.77 17.65 -8.63
C MET A 182 15.45 18.34 -9.81
N GLY A 183 16.72 18.68 -9.68
CA GLY A 183 17.50 19.30 -10.73
C GLY A 183 18.96 19.52 -10.31
N LYS A 184 19.76 20.06 -11.23
CA LYS A 184 21.20 20.40 -10.98
C LYS A 184 21.35 21.71 -10.21
N ALA A 185 20.38 22.61 -10.30
CA ALA A 185 20.44 23.91 -9.65
C ALA A 185 20.29 23.78 -8.13
N SER A 186 21.06 24.52 -7.38
CA SER A 186 21.01 24.58 -5.91
C SER A 186 19.81 25.35 -5.38
N ASP A 187 19.18 26.16 -6.21
CA ASP A 187 18.00 26.96 -5.92
C ASP A 187 17.06 27.06 -7.14
N LEU A 188 15.91 27.70 -6.96
CA LEU A 188 14.91 27.83 -8.03
C LEU A 188 15.10 29.05 -8.93
N GLY A 189 16.02 29.92 -8.63
CA GLY A 189 16.26 31.17 -9.38
C GLY A 189 16.53 30.98 -10.87
N PRO A 190 17.45 30.10 -11.27
CA PRO A 190 17.75 29.84 -12.69
C PRO A 190 16.75 28.91 -13.37
N VAL A 191 15.88 28.18 -12.63
CA VAL A 191 14.97 27.19 -13.20
C VAL A 191 13.87 27.87 -14.01
N ARG A 192 13.68 27.44 -15.26
CA ARG A 192 12.65 27.96 -16.17
C ARG A 192 11.69 26.88 -16.66
N THR A 193 12.09 25.62 -16.63
CA THR A 193 11.31 24.52 -17.15
C THR A 193 11.17 23.40 -16.12
N VAL A 194 9.95 22.87 -15.99
CA VAL A 194 9.66 21.69 -15.14
C VAL A 194 9.12 20.59 -16.04
N TYR A 195 9.80 19.46 -16.04
CA TYR A 195 9.40 18.24 -16.71
C TYR A 195 8.66 17.33 -15.72
N GLY A 196 7.56 16.69 -16.15
CA GLY A 196 6.85 15.77 -15.29
C GLY A 196 5.82 14.93 -16.05
N HIS A 197 5.51 13.76 -15.50
CA HIS A 197 4.36 13.01 -15.98
C HIS A 197 3.08 13.84 -15.79
N PRO A 198 2.10 13.81 -16.73
CA PRO A 198 0.90 14.63 -16.64
C PRO A 198 0.17 14.54 -15.29
N GLN A 199 0.13 13.35 -14.70
CA GLN A 199 -0.49 13.14 -13.39
C GLN A 199 0.28 13.86 -12.27
N ALA A 200 1.62 13.78 -12.26
CA ALA A 200 2.46 14.47 -11.27
C ALA A 200 2.31 16.00 -11.39
N LEU A 201 2.30 16.52 -12.62
CA LEU A 201 2.07 17.95 -12.87
C LEU A 201 0.68 18.41 -12.38
N ARG A 202 -0.37 17.60 -12.57
CA ARG A 202 -1.71 17.90 -12.03
C ARG A 202 -1.72 17.88 -10.51
N GLN A 203 -1.12 16.89 -9.87
CA GLN A 203 -1.06 16.78 -8.41
C GLN A 203 -0.27 17.93 -7.77
N ALA A 204 0.77 18.42 -8.44
CA ALA A 204 1.57 19.58 -8.04
C ALA A 204 0.98 20.93 -8.50
N GLN A 205 -0.19 20.96 -9.14
CA GLN A 205 -0.74 22.14 -9.83
C GLN A 205 -0.87 23.37 -8.93
N ARG A 206 -1.24 23.21 -7.67
CA ARG A 206 -1.36 24.35 -6.73
C ARG A 206 -0.04 25.09 -6.59
N TRP A 207 1.06 24.36 -6.41
CA TRP A 207 2.41 24.94 -6.33
C TRP A 207 2.87 25.46 -7.68
N LEU A 208 2.69 24.70 -8.75
CA LEU A 208 3.09 25.09 -10.11
C LEU A 208 2.34 26.35 -10.61
N ASN A 209 1.14 26.62 -10.14
CA ASN A 209 0.39 27.81 -10.52
C ASN A 209 0.84 29.05 -9.74
N SER A 210 1.46 28.89 -8.58
CA SER A 210 2.12 30.02 -7.89
C SER A 210 3.44 30.43 -8.52
N ARG A 211 3.94 29.66 -9.48
CA ARG A 211 5.20 29.87 -10.20
C ARG A 211 4.90 30.08 -11.69
N THR A 212 4.48 31.30 -12.04
CA THR A 212 4.14 31.65 -13.41
C THR A 212 5.33 31.77 -14.34
N ASP A 213 6.53 31.84 -13.78
CA ASP A 213 7.83 31.87 -14.45
C ASP A 213 8.27 30.49 -14.99
N LEU A 214 7.56 29.40 -14.59
CA LEU A 214 7.92 28.03 -14.96
C LEU A 214 7.11 27.51 -16.17
N LYS A 215 7.83 27.09 -17.22
CA LYS A 215 7.25 26.31 -18.31
C LYS A 215 7.04 24.86 -17.89
N LYS A 216 5.82 24.34 -18.01
CA LYS A 216 5.44 22.96 -17.68
C LYS A 216 5.49 22.10 -18.93
N VAL A 217 6.33 21.07 -18.94
CA VAL A 217 6.51 20.18 -20.07
C VAL A 217 6.17 18.75 -19.68
N PRO A 218 5.06 18.19 -20.22
CA PRO A 218 4.68 16.81 -19.93
C PRO A 218 5.65 15.84 -20.62
N VAL A 219 5.95 14.74 -19.91
CA VAL A 219 6.77 13.62 -20.39
C VAL A 219 6.12 12.30 -19.99
N THR A 220 6.56 11.20 -20.59
CA THR A 220 5.92 9.89 -20.45
C THR A 220 6.12 9.22 -19.10
N SER A 221 7.15 9.60 -18.34
CA SER A 221 7.42 9.05 -16.99
C SER A 221 8.21 10.03 -16.13
N THR A 222 8.20 9.80 -14.81
CA THR A 222 9.02 10.58 -13.86
C THR A 222 10.52 10.37 -14.10
N THR A 223 10.93 9.16 -14.45
CA THR A 223 12.33 8.88 -14.83
C THR A 223 12.74 9.69 -16.05
N ARG A 224 11.88 9.72 -17.08
CA ARG A 224 12.15 10.52 -18.30
C ARG A 224 12.18 12.03 -18.00
N ALA A 225 11.40 12.49 -17.03
CA ALA A 225 11.46 13.88 -16.58
C ALA A 225 12.83 14.23 -16.00
N LEU A 226 13.37 13.35 -15.16
CA LEU A 226 14.69 13.54 -14.55
C LEU A 226 15.80 13.51 -15.62
N GLU A 227 15.80 12.55 -16.52
CA GLU A 227 16.75 12.46 -17.64
C GLU A 227 16.79 13.78 -18.41
N ARG A 228 15.62 14.28 -18.84
CA ARG A 228 15.56 15.55 -19.59
C ARG A 228 16.05 16.75 -18.78
N ALA A 229 15.71 16.83 -17.50
CA ALA A 229 16.19 17.91 -16.65
C ALA A 229 17.72 17.88 -16.46
N LEU A 230 18.32 16.69 -16.49
CA LEU A 230 19.77 16.52 -16.41
C LEU A 230 20.47 16.84 -17.74
N ASP A 231 19.85 16.56 -18.87
CA ASP A 231 20.41 16.78 -20.21
C ASP A 231 20.30 18.25 -20.64
N GLU A 232 19.14 18.88 -20.43
CA GLU A 232 18.86 20.22 -20.94
C GLU A 232 19.35 21.33 -19.99
N GLY A 233 19.69 20.99 -18.75
CA GLY A 233 20.17 21.98 -17.76
C GLY A 233 19.05 22.83 -17.15
N PRO A 234 19.38 23.83 -16.32
CA PRO A 234 18.42 24.72 -15.68
C PRO A 234 17.78 25.69 -16.67
#